data_8b2df9f9c43804e21b4305974f1bc469
#
_entry.id   8b2df9f9c43804e21b4305974f1bc469
#
_cell.length_a   1.000
_cell.length_b   1.000
_cell.length_c   1.000
_cell.angle_alpha   90.00
_cell.angle_beta   90.00
_cell.angle_gamma   90.00
#
_symmetry.space_group_name_H-M   'P 1'
#
loop_
_entity.id
_entity.type
_entity.pdbx_description
1 polymer ?
#
loop_
_entity_poly.entity_id
_entity_poly.type
_entity_poly.pdbx_seq_one_letter_code
_entity_poly.pdbx_strand_id
1 'polypeptide(L)'
;MVLKDKGAARLYNLRNDLNKELVCYRVDGGLISSKDVSKCDFGIYSEDDLLVLVELKGADYNKALEQLLSTIDILLRNPSIPVSKVCTRVVLSRARVPDVLVTKEKKLKLMIKREYRGNHSKCSKQMDETLSNM
;
A
#
# COMPACT_ATOMS: atom_id res chain seq x y z
N MET A 1 -1.37 -10.93 -10.25
CA MET A 1 -1.14 -9.49 -10.56
C MET A 1 0.23 -9.09 -10.04
N VAL A 2 1.06 -8.57 -10.91
CA VAL A 2 2.44 -8.21 -10.58
C VAL A 2 2.63 -6.70 -10.77
N LEU A 3 3.10 -6.03 -9.73
CA LEU A 3 3.46 -4.62 -9.74
C LEU A 3 4.97 -4.49 -9.65
N LYS A 4 5.56 -3.68 -10.52
CA LYS A 4 7.01 -3.45 -10.59
C LYS A 4 7.32 -1.97 -10.61
N ASP A 5 8.45 -1.60 -10.01
CA ASP A 5 9.00 -0.26 -10.18
C ASP A 5 9.85 -0.19 -11.46
N LYS A 6 10.29 1.00 -11.81
CA LYS A 6 11.22 1.18 -12.93
C LYS A 6 12.50 0.41 -12.66
N GLY A 7 12.92 -0.42 -13.62
CA GLY A 7 14.08 -1.28 -13.48
C GLY A 7 13.79 -2.61 -12.79
N ALA A 8 12.55 -2.87 -12.36
CA ALA A 8 12.11 -4.11 -11.75
C ALA A 8 12.96 -4.56 -10.54
N ALA A 9 13.56 -3.59 -9.82
CA ALA A 9 14.36 -3.86 -8.62
C ALA A 9 13.50 -4.28 -7.42
N ARG A 10 12.23 -3.83 -7.40
CA ARG A 10 11.25 -4.15 -6.37
C ARG A 10 9.97 -4.64 -7.02
N LEU A 11 9.36 -5.63 -6.40
CA LEU A 11 8.21 -6.31 -6.98
C LEU A 11 7.19 -6.67 -5.91
N TYR A 12 5.91 -6.40 -6.20
CA TYR A 12 4.77 -6.90 -5.44
C TYR A 12 3.94 -7.80 -6.33
N ASN A 13 3.71 -9.04 -5.88
CA ASN A 13 2.91 -10.01 -6.59
C ASN A 13 1.73 -10.44 -5.71
N LEU A 14 0.51 -10.23 -6.19
CA LEU A 14 -0.71 -10.68 -5.55
C LEU A 14 -1.33 -11.81 -6.37
N ARG A 15 -1.36 -13.00 -5.79
CA ARG A 15 -2.04 -14.14 -6.39
C ARG A 15 -3.53 -14.08 -6.08
N ASN A 16 -4.33 -14.02 -7.13
CA ASN A 16 -5.79 -13.97 -7.02
C ASN A 16 -6.38 -15.39 -7.04
N ASP A 17 -6.24 -16.09 -5.93
CA ASP A 17 -6.72 -17.48 -5.78
C ASP A 17 -8.25 -17.57 -5.60
N LEU A 18 -8.91 -16.45 -5.33
CA LEU A 18 -10.35 -16.41 -5.13
C LEU A 18 -11.12 -16.01 -6.40
N ASN A 19 -10.41 -15.80 -7.52
CA ASN A 19 -11.03 -15.35 -8.78
C ASN A 19 -11.90 -14.11 -8.65
N LYS A 20 -11.52 -13.18 -7.78
CA LYS A 20 -12.22 -11.90 -7.63
C LYS A 20 -11.87 -10.95 -8.76
N GLU A 21 -12.77 -10.05 -9.08
CA GLU A 21 -12.43 -8.92 -9.94
C GLU A 21 -11.51 -7.97 -9.20
N LEU A 22 -10.34 -7.72 -9.78
CA LEU A 22 -9.35 -6.80 -9.23
C LEU A 22 -9.10 -5.69 -10.24
N VAL A 23 -9.05 -4.46 -9.75
CA VAL A 23 -8.66 -3.31 -10.55
C VAL A 23 -7.42 -2.71 -9.94
N CYS A 24 -6.37 -2.55 -10.74
CA CYS A 24 -5.15 -1.89 -10.31
C CYS A 24 -5.17 -0.44 -10.79
N TYR A 25 -5.04 0.48 -9.85
CA TYR A 25 -4.94 1.91 -10.12
C TYR A 25 -3.51 2.38 -9.90
N ARG A 26 -3.03 3.19 -10.82
CA ARG A 26 -1.86 4.02 -10.54
C ARG A 26 -2.33 5.16 -9.66
N VAL A 27 -1.81 5.27 -8.45
CA VAL A 27 -2.18 6.36 -7.54
C VAL A 27 -1.37 7.60 -7.86
N ASP A 28 -0.04 7.47 -7.90
CA ASP A 28 0.85 8.56 -8.28
C ASP A 28 0.75 8.86 -9.78
N GLY A 29 0.24 10.05 -10.11
CA GLY A 29 0.02 10.47 -11.49
C GLY A 29 -1.24 9.89 -12.13
N GLY A 30 -2.04 9.12 -11.38
CA GLY A 30 -3.32 8.58 -11.82
C GLY A 30 -4.47 9.13 -10.97
N LEU A 31 -4.86 8.40 -9.92
CA LEU A 31 -5.95 8.82 -9.02
C LEU A 31 -5.65 10.14 -8.31
N ILE A 32 -4.38 10.39 -8.00
CA ILE A 32 -3.92 11.65 -7.41
C ILE A 32 -2.90 12.24 -8.35
N SER A 33 -3.29 13.28 -9.08
CA SER A 33 -2.42 13.92 -10.08
C SER A 33 -1.59 15.08 -9.52
N SER A 34 -1.95 15.63 -8.35
CA SER A 34 -1.22 16.74 -7.75
C SER A 34 0.20 16.34 -7.39
N LYS A 35 1.18 17.13 -7.83
CA LYS A 35 2.61 16.93 -7.53
C LYS A 35 2.99 17.39 -6.13
N ASP A 36 2.15 18.20 -5.50
CA ASP A 36 2.43 18.79 -4.18
C ASP A 36 2.04 17.86 -3.02
N VAL A 37 1.44 16.72 -3.33
CA VAL A 37 0.91 15.79 -2.34
C VAL A 37 1.73 14.52 -2.34
N SER A 38 2.11 14.05 -1.16
CA SER A 38 2.74 12.75 -0.96
C SER A 38 1.74 11.63 -1.23
N LYS A 39 2.09 10.64 -2.03
CA LYS A 39 1.19 9.56 -2.45
C LYS A 39 1.94 8.27 -2.78
N CYS A 40 1.31 7.12 -2.54
CA CYS A 40 1.89 5.83 -2.87
C CYS A 40 1.79 5.53 -4.38
N ASP A 41 2.43 4.47 -4.82
CA ASP A 41 2.51 4.12 -6.26
C ASP A 41 1.22 3.52 -6.80
N PHE A 42 0.66 2.51 -6.14
CA PHE A 42 -0.46 1.73 -6.68
C PHE A 42 -1.54 1.45 -5.63
N GLY A 43 -2.77 1.26 -6.12
CA GLY A 43 -3.87 0.73 -5.34
C GLY A 43 -4.51 -0.44 -6.09
N ILE A 44 -4.77 -1.54 -5.40
CA ILE A 44 -5.51 -2.67 -5.93
C ILE A 44 -6.85 -2.71 -5.21
N TYR A 45 -7.94 -2.62 -5.97
CA TYR A 45 -9.30 -2.65 -5.45
C TYR A 45 -9.98 -3.95 -5.86
N SER A 46 -10.52 -4.67 -4.90
CA SER A 46 -11.26 -5.92 -5.12
C SER A 46 -12.76 -5.66 -5.08
N GLU A 47 -13.53 -6.47 -5.80
CA GLU A 47 -14.99 -6.39 -5.86
C GLU A 47 -15.68 -6.50 -4.49
N ASP A 48 -15.02 -7.02 -3.48
CA ASP A 48 -15.54 -7.11 -2.10
C ASP A 48 -15.07 -5.95 -1.21
N ASP A 49 -14.73 -4.82 -1.83
CA ASP A 49 -14.35 -3.57 -1.17
C ASP A 49 -13.04 -3.65 -0.35
N LEU A 50 -12.13 -4.55 -0.74
CA LEU A 50 -10.77 -4.57 -0.23
C LEU A 50 -9.92 -3.61 -1.06
N LEU A 51 -9.20 -2.72 -0.41
CA LEU A 51 -8.21 -1.85 -1.02
C LEU A 51 -6.82 -2.18 -0.49
N VAL A 52 -5.89 -2.49 -1.40
CA VAL A 52 -4.49 -2.71 -1.08
C VAL A 52 -3.67 -1.55 -1.64
N LEU A 53 -3.04 -0.78 -0.78
CA LEU A 53 -2.16 0.31 -1.18
C LEU A 53 -0.72 -0.18 -1.17
N VAL A 54 -0.02 0.00 -2.26
CA VAL A 54 1.33 -0.53 -2.48
C VAL A 54 2.31 0.59 -2.79
N GLU A 55 3.41 0.62 -2.06
CA GLU A 55 4.53 1.51 -2.29
C GLU A 55 5.78 0.69 -2.56
N LEU A 56 6.38 0.89 -3.73
CA LEU A 56 7.62 0.24 -4.13
C LEU A 56 8.76 1.24 -3.93
N LYS A 57 9.25 1.34 -2.69
CA LYS A 57 10.19 2.38 -2.31
C LYS A 57 11.58 1.82 -2.01
N GLY A 58 12.60 2.57 -2.39
CA GLY A 58 14.00 2.18 -2.18
C GLY A 58 14.39 2.02 -0.71
N ALA A 59 15.13 2.99 -0.17
CA ALA A 59 15.66 2.91 1.19
C ALA A 59 14.91 3.78 2.21
N ASP A 60 14.04 4.68 1.76
CA ASP A 60 13.37 5.66 2.61
C ASP A 60 12.00 5.17 3.09
N TYR A 61 12.03 4.35 4.14
CA TYR A 61 10.81 3.82 4.74
C TYR A 61 9.94 4.91 5.40
N ASN A 62 10.56 5.93 5.96
CA ASN A 62 9.82 7.06 6.54
C ASN A 62 8.95 7.73 5.48
N LYS A 63 9.52 7.99 4.33
CA LYS A 63 8.79 8.58 3.20
C LYS A 63 7.68 7.65 2.70
N ALA A 64 7.92 6.34 2.65
CA ALA A 64 6.92 5.37 2.27
C ALA A 64 5.72 5.39 3.23
N LEU A 65 5.95 5.45 4.53
CA LEU A 65 4.88 5.57 5.53
C LEU A 65 4.08 6.87 5.35
N GLU A 66 4.76 7.98 5.11
CA GLU A 66 4.10 9.27 4.84
C GLU A 66 3.24 9.22 3.58
N GLN A 67 3.74 8.59 2.53
CA GLN A 67 3.01 8.44 1.27
C GLN A 67 1.74 7.61 1.45
N LEU A 68 1.80 6.53 2.23
CA LEU A 68 0.63 5.71 2.53
C LEU A 68 -0.39 6.46 3.37
N LEU A 69 0.03 7.15 4.42
CA LEU A 69 -0.85 7.94 5.26
C LEU A 69 -1.56 9.05 4.47
N SER A 70 -0.82 9.76 3.64
CA SER A 70 -1.37 10.82 2.78
C SER A 70 -2.37 10.27 1.78
N THR A 71 -2.08 9.13 1.16
CA THR A 71 -2.98 8.48 0.21
C THR A 71 -4.30 8.07 0.87
N ILE A 72 -4.24 7.48 2.05
CA ILE A 72 -5.43 7.12 2.83
C ILE A 72 -6.27 8.36 3.12
N ASP A 73 -5.62 9.42 3.55
CA ASP A 73 -6.30 10.67 3.89
C ASP A 73 -7.03 11.27 2.69
N ILE A 74 -6.42 11.26 1.52
CA ILE A 74 -7.00 11.83 0.31
C ILE A 74 -8.10 10.94 -0.26
N LEU A 75 -7.85 9.63 -0.39
CA LEU A 75 -8.77 8.73 -1.08
C LEU A 75 -9.94 8.28 -0.22
N LEU A 76 -9.75 8.13 1.10
CA LEU A 76 -10.72 7.46 1.95
C LEU A 76 -11.48 8.38 2.88
N ARG A 77 -10.92 9.53 3.22
CA ARG A 77 -11.58 10.46 4.14
C ARG A 77 -12.37 11.55 3.43
N ASN A 78 -11.96 11.94 2.23
CA ASN A 78 -12.63 13.01 1.48
C ASN A 78 -12.28 12.96 -0.03
N PRO A 79 -13.15 12.51 -0.94
CA PRO A 79 -14.45 11.87 -0.70
C PRO A 79 -14.28 10.44 -0.21
N SER A 80 -15.29 9.91 0.46
CA SER A 80 -15.24 8.54 0.93
C SER A 80 -15.48 7.56 -0.22
N ILE A 81 -14.53 6.65 -0.40
CA ILE A 81 -14.69 5.49 -1.27
C ILE A 81 -15.21 4.35 -0.37
N PRO A 82 -16.22 3.58 -0.80
CA PRO A 82 -16.70 2.47 0.02
C PRO A 82 -15.62 1.39 0.10
N VAL A 83 -15.04 1.23 1.27
CA VAL A 83 -14.03 0.20 1.55
C VAL A 83 -14.41 -0.52 2.83
N SER A 84 -14.34 -1.84 2.80
CA SER A 84 -14.55 -2.67 3.99
C SER A 84 -13.23 -2.98 4.69
N LYS A 85 -12.13 -3.00 3.94
CA LYS A 85 -10.80 -3.33 4.45
C LYS A 85 -9.71 -2.61 3.65
N VAL A 86 -8.72 -2.09 4.36
CA VAL A 86 -7.53 -1.49 3.74
C VAL A 86 -6.29 -2.20 4.25
N CYS A 87 -5.46 -2.65 3.32
CA CYS A 87 -4.14 -3.18 3.61
C CYS A 87 -3.08 -2.29 2.98
N THR A 88 -1.98 -2.06 3.68
CA THR A 88 -0.85 -1.29 3.15
C THR A 88 0.38 -2.17 3.05
N ARG A 89 1.09 -2.03 1.93
CA ARG A 89 2.27 -2.84 1.62
C ARG A 89 3.41 -1.96 1.14
N VAL A 90 4.61 -2.20 1.68
CA VAL A 90 5.82 -1.51 1.26
C VAL A 90 6.87 -2.54 0.87
N VAL A 91 7.41 -2.41 -0.33
CA VAL A 91 8.55 -3.21 -0.78
C VAL A 91 9.77 -2.31 -0.83
N LEU A 92 10.76 -2.63 -0.01
CA LEU A 92 11.99 -1.84 0.15
C LEU A 92 13.15 -2.50 -0.60
N SER A 93 14.19 -1.73 -0.91
CA SER A 93 15.44 -2.31 -1.42
C SER A 93 16.22 -3.04 -0.34
N ARG A 94 16.01 -2.67 0.93
CA ARG A 94 16.64 -3.28 2.12
C ARG A 94 15.59 -3.45 3.21
N ALA A 95 15.65 -4.59 3.91
CA ALA A 95 14.69 -4.92 4.97
C ALA A 95 14.92 -4.14 6.28
N ARG A 96 16.11 -3.58 6.48
CA ARG A 96 16.46 -2.90 7.73
C ARG A 96 15.72 -1.58 7.88
N VAL A 97 14.99 -1.45 8.97
CA VAL A 97 14.26 -0.22 9.33
C VAL A 97 14.91 0.38 10.57
N PRO A 98 15.23 1.69 10.55
CA PRO A 98 15.74 2.36 11.75
C PRO A 98 14.74 2.29 12.91
N ASP A 99 15.24 2.08 14.13
CA ASP A 99 14.40 1.96 15.35
C ASP A 99 13.50 3.19 15.55
N VAL A 100 13.94 4.36 15.15
CA VAL A 100 13.18 5.61 15.22
C VAL A 100 11.86 5.55 14.46
N LEU A 101 11.74 4.69 13.44
CA LEU A 101 10.53 4.54 12.64
C LEU A 101 9.53 3.54 13.21
N VAL A 102 9.90 2.79 14.25
CA VAL A 102 9.02 1.78 14.84
C VAL A 102 7.73 2.40 15.39
N THR A 103 7.82 3.56 16.02
CA THR A 103 6.64 4.27 16.55
C THR A 103 5.69 4.71 15.43
N LYS A 104 6.22 5.24 14.33
CA LYS A 104 5.44 5.67 13.18
C LYS A 104 4.76 4.49 12.49
N GLU A 105 5.48 3.39 12.34
CA GLU A 105 4.94 2.14 11.80
C GLU A 105 3.80 1.60 12.66
N LYS A 106 3.97 1.59 13.99
CA LYS A 106 2.93 1.15 14.93
C LYS A 106 1.68 2.00 14.85
N LYS A 107 1.82 3.31 14.69
CA LYS A 107 0.67 4.23 14.51
C LYS A 107 -0.11 3.89 13.25
N LEU A 108 0.59 3.65 12.14
CA LEU A 108 -0.06 3.25 10.89
C LEU A 108 -0.79 1.92 11.05
N LYS A 109 -0.14 0.91 11.61
CA LYS A 109 -0.74 -0.41 11.85
C LYS A 109 -2.00 -0.31 12.69
N LEU A 110 -1.95 0.47 13.75
CA LEU A 110 -3.07 0.63 14.66
C LEU A 110 -4.26 1.35 14.00
N MET A 111 -3.99 2.40 13.25
CA MET A 111 -5.02 3.16 12.53
C MET A 111 -5.71 2.28 11.48
N ILE A 112 -4.95 1.54 10.69
CA ILE A 112 -5.50 0.64 9.67
C ILE A 112 -6.35 -0.46 10.30
N LYS A 113 -5.87 -1.05 11.39
CA LYS A 113 -6.63 -2.08 12.11
C LYS A 113 -7.94 -1.56 12.66
N ARG A 114 -7.93 -0.40 13.30
CA ARG A 114 -9.11 0.18 13.95
C ARG A 114 -10.13 0.75 12.97
N GLU A 115 -9.66 1.52 11.99
CA GLU A 115 -10.56 2.23 11.08
C GLU A 115 -10.95 1.42 9.86
N TYR A 116 -10.07 0.50 9.39
CA TYR A 116 -10.26 -0.20 8.13
C TYR A 116 -10.12 -1.72 8.21
N ARG A 117 -10.02 -2.28 9.42
CA ARG A 117 -9.94 -3.74 9.65
C ARG A 117 -8.81 -4.46 8.93
N GLY A 118 -7.79 -3.72 8.52
CA GLY A 118 -6.70 -4.23 7.71
C GLY A 118 -5.41 -4.40 8.46
N ASN A 119 -4.34 -4.48 7.67
CA ASN A 119 -2.99 -4.67 8.20
C ASN A 119 -1.96 -4.00 7.31
N HIS A 120 -0.79 -3.78 7.88
CA HIS A 120 0.38 -3.24 7.19
C HIS A 120 1.50 -4.30 7.20
N SER A 121 2.21 -4.40 6.09
CA SER A 121 3.36 -5.30 5.97
C SER A 121 4.45 -4.66 5.11
N LYS A 122 5.70 -5.01 5.41
CA LYS A 122 6.87 -4.58 4.64
C LYS A 122 7.77 -5.77 4.36
N CYS A 123 8.51 -5.68 3.26
CA CYS A 123 9.43 -6.72 2.82
C CYS A 123 10.55 -6.08 2.00
N SER A 124 11.66 -6.78 1.84
CA SER A 124 12.73 -6.33 0.95
C SER A 124 12.65 -7.03 -0.40
N LYS A 125 12.91 -6.28 -1.47
CA LYS A 125 13.04 -6.72 -2.85
C LYS A 125 11.76 -7.25 -3.48
N GLN A 126 11.14 -8.29 -2.92
CA GLN A 126 9.95 -8.91 -3.46
C GLN A 126 8.98 -9.30 -2.36
N MET A 127 7.71 -9.03 -2.58
CA MET A 127 6.62 -9.46 -1.72
C MET A 127 5.64 -10.29 -2.53
N ASP A 128 5.39 -11.50 -2.07
CA ASP A 128 4.40 -12.40 -2.67
C ASP A 128 3.30 -12.65 -1.67
N GLU A 129 2.07 -12.37 -2.07
CA GLU A 129 0.89 -12.56 -1.23
C GLU A 129 -0.22 -13.29 -1.98
N THR A 130 -1.11 -13.91 -1.24
CA THR A 130 -2.29 -14.60 -1.77
C THR A 130 -3.53 -13.91 -1.23
N LEU A 131 -4.49 -13.61 -2.11
CA LEU A 131 -5.67 -12.82 -1.78
C LEU A 131 -6.47 -13.40 -0.62
N SER A 132 -6.61 -14.73 -0.55
CA SER A 132 -7.33 -15.41 0.53
C SER A 132 -6.70 -15.24 1.90
N ASN A 133 -5.43 -14.83 1.97
CA ASN A 133 -4.71 -14.62 3.23
C ASN A 133 -4.71 -13.15 3.70
N MET A 134 -5.39 -12.28 3.00
CA MET A 134 -5.40 -10.86 3.30
C MET A 134 -6.57 -10.42 4.18
#